data_47978c633a6fc6f5b1eb527f95a7db3c
#
_entry.id   47978c633a6fc6f5b1eb527f95a7db3c
#
_cell.length_a   1.000
_cell.length_b   1.000
_cell.length_c   1.000
_cell.angle_alpha   90.00
_cell.angle_beta   90.00
_cell.angle_gamma   90.00
#
_symmetry.space_group_name_H-M   'P 1'
#
loop_
_entity.id
_entity.type
_entity.pdbx_description
1 polymer ?
#
loop_
_entity_poly.entity_id
_entity_poly.type
_entity_poly.pdbx_seq_one_letter_code
_entity_poly.pdbx_strand_id
1 'polypeptide(L)'
;MAKKILVVDDEPDARKYLVVLLEDNGYETDVAVDGDEAMSKVHKFKPDLVTLDIIMPNETGQKFYRELVKDTEFAKVPVIICSGVTRYKELFARSHKTMPKPFAFIEKPIDQEELLKKVKEAIG
;
A
#
# COMPACT_ATOMS: atom_id res chain seq x y z
N MET A 1 19.97 7.67 -3.46
CA MET A 1 19.36 6.36 -3.75
C MET A 1 17.85 6.49 -3.84
N ALA A 2 17.24 5.75 -4.76
CA ALA A 2 15.79 5.81 -4.92
C ALA A 2 15.09 5.19 -3.73
N LYS A 3 14.00 5.81 -3.30
CA LYS A 3 13.12 5.22 -2.30
C LYS A 3 12.34 4.08 -2.94
N LYS A 4 12.01 3.07 -2.15
CA LYS A 4 11.38 1.84 -2.62
C LYS A 4 9.92 1.79 -2.22
N ILE A 5 9.05 1.48 -3.18
CA ILE A 5 7.61 1.37 -2.94
C ILE A 5 7.13 0.00 -3.42
N LEU A 6 6.48 -0.73 -2.52
CA LEU A 6 5.83 -1.99 -2.85
C LEU A 6 4.38 -1.71 -3.22
N VAL A 7 3.98 -2.13 -4.42
CA VAL A 7 2.62 -1.95 -4.92
C VAL A 7 1.85 -3.27 -4.77
N VAL A 8 0.85 -3.28 -3.91
CA VAL A 8 0.03 -4.47 -3.64
C VAL A 8 -1.37 -4.26 -4.19
N ASP A 9 -1.70 -4.98 -5.26
CA ASP A 9 -3.00 -4.89 -5.93
C ASP A 9 -3.21 -6.14 -6.76
N ASP A 10 -4.39 -6.72 -6.73
CA ASP A 10 -4.68 -7.94 -7.49
C ASP A 10 -5.04 -7.66 -8.95
N GLU A 11 -5.32 -6.41 -9.33
CA GLU A 11 -5.60 -6.03 -10.71
C GLU A 11 -4.34 -5.70 -11.48
N PRO A 12 -4.04 -6.41 -12.59
CA PRO A 12 -2.83 -6.13 -13.37
C PRO A 12 -2.74 -4.70 -13.89
N ASP A 13 -3.86 -4.14 -14.37
CA ASP A 13 -3.86 -2.79 -14.92
C ASP A 13 -3.59 -1.75 -13.84
N ALA A 14 -4.15 -1.92 -12.65
CA ALA A 14 -3.93 -1.01 -11.53
C ALA A 14 -2.46 -1.06 -11.08
N ARG A 15 -1.88 -2.27 -10.98
CA ARG A 15 -0.46 -2.41 -10.65
C ARG A 15 0.42 -1.69 -11.66
N LYS A 16 0.18 -1.94 -12.95
CA LYS A 16 0.95 -1.34 -14.02
C LYS A 16 0.88 0.18 -14.00
N TYR A 17 -0.32 0.72 -13.80
CA TYR A 17 -0.53 2.16 -13.70
C TYR A 17 0.32 2.77 -12.59
N LEU A 18 0.27 2.18 -11.41
CA LEU A 18 1.02 2.68 -10.26
C LEU A 18 2.53 2.54 -10.44
N VAL A 19 2.97 1.41 -10.99
CA VAL A 19 4.40 1.19 -11.24
C VAL A 19 4.94 2.25 -12.20
N VAL A 20 4.26 2.47 -13.32
CA VAL A 20 4.70 3.46 -14.31
C VAL A 20 4.74 4.85 -13.68
N LEU A 21 3.68 5.23 -12.98
CA LEU A 21 3.60 6.54 -12.33
C LEU A 21 4.74 6.76 -11.34
N LEU A 22 4.96 5.78 -10.48
CA LEU A 22 5.97 5.90 -9.42
C LEU A 22 7.39 5.88 -10.00
N GLU A 23 7.65 4.99 -10.95
CA GLU A 23 8.98 4.93 -11.57
C GLU A 23 9.29 6.18 -12.38
N ASP A 24 8.29 6.76 -13.05
CA ASP A 24 8.47 8.02 -13.76
C ASP A 24 8.82 9.17 -12.81
N ASN A 25 8.52 9.02 -11.54
CA ASN A 25 8.82 10.03 -10.52
C ASN A 25 10.03 9.67 -9.65
N GLY A 26 10.83 8.72 -10.08
CA GLY A 26 12.10 8.42 -9.44
C GLY A 26 12.09 7.40 -8.32
N TYR A 27 10.97 6.69 -8.14
CA TYR A 27 10.89 5.63 -7.13
C TYR A 27 11.22 4.28 -7.73
N GLU A 28 11.79 3.39 -6.92
CA GLU A 28 11.99 2.00 -7.29
C GLU A 28 10.77 1.20 -6.81
N THR A 29 10.24 0.30 -7.63
CA THR A 29 9.03 -0.44 -7.28
C THR A 29 9.22 -1.95 -7.36
N ASP A 30 8.42 -2.67 -6.58
CA ASP A 30 8.16 -4.09 -6.74
C ASP A 30 6.65 -4.27 -6.56
N VAL A 31 6.13 -5.41 -6.94
CA VAL A 31 4.69 -5.66 -6.92
C VAL A 31 4.35 -6.94 -6.20
N ALA A 32 3.13 -7.00 -5.65
CA ALA A 32 2.55 -8.20 -5.09
C ALA A 32 1.09 -8.28 -5.52
N VAL A 33 0.62 -9.48 -5.82
CA VAL A 33 -0.73 -9.71 -6.33
C VAL A 33 -1.75 -9.97 -5.23
N ASP A 34 -1.28 -10.28 -4.03
CA ASP A 34 -2.14 -10.50 -2.87
C ASP A 34 -1.34 -10.23 -1.60
N GLY A 35 -2.00 -10.35 -0.44
CA GLY A 35 -1.36 -10.07 0.84
C GLY A 35 -0.29 -11.08 1.23
N ASP A 36 -0.44 -12.34 0.84
CA ASP A 36 0.54 -13.36 1.17
C ASP A 36 1.85 -13.12 0.42
N GLU A 37 1.78 -12.80 -0.86
CA GLU A 37 2.96 -12.43 -1.62
C GLU A 37 3.56 -11.14 -1.09
N ALA A 38 2.71 -10.17 -0.70
CA ALA A 38 3.18 -8.90 -0.15
C ALA A 38 4.05 -9.10 1.09
N MET A 39 3.65 -9.98 1.99
CA MET A 39 4.42 -10.23 3.20
C MET A 39 5.80 -10.79 2.89
N SER A 40 5.89 -11.72 1.94
CA SER A 40 7.16 -12.24 1.46
C SER A 40 8.02 -11.15 0.82
N LYS A 41 7.41 -10.31 -0.02
CA LYS A 41 8.11 -9.23 -0.72
C LYS A 41 8.63 -8.14 0.22
N VAL A 42 7.89 -7.83 1.29
CA VAL A 42 8.33 -6.85 2.28
C VAL A 42 9.70 -7.23 2.83
N HIS A 43 9.88 -8.49 3.19
CA HIS A 43 11.15 -8.96 3.76
C HIS A 43 12.30 -8.96 2.74
N LYS A 44 11.99 -9.21 1.48
CA LYS A 44 13.01 -9.26 0.41
C LYS A 44 13.35 -7.89 -0.15
N PHE A 45 12.32 -7.09 -0.43
CA PHE A 45 12.48 -5.80 -1.09
C PHE A 45 12.80 -4.68 -0.10
N LYS A 46 12.31 -4.77 1.13
CA LYS A 46 12.48 -3.78 2.19
C LYS A 46 12.00 -2.40 1.75
N PRO A 47 10.71 -2.27 1.45
CA PRO A 47 10.17 -1.00 0.94
C PRO A 47 10.19 0.10 1.99
N ASP A 48 10.24 1.33 1.49
CA ASP A 48 10.10 2.53 2.33
C ASP A 48 8.62 2.92 2.48
N LEU A 49 7.77 2.44 1.58
CA LEU A 49 6.33 2.70 1.59
C LEU A 49 5.62 1.57 0.87
N VAL A 50 4.37 1.30 1.26
CA VAL A 50 3.51 0.33 0.60
C VAL A 50 2.24 1.02 0.14
N THR A 51 1.85 0.82 -1.14
CA THR A 51 0.50 1.12 -1.58
C THR A 51 -0.28 -0.19 -1.55
N LEU A 52 -1.44 -0.19 -0.91
CA LEU A 52 -2.19 -1.40 -0.63
C LEU A 52 -3.65 -1.25 -1.08
N ASP A 53 -4.07 -2.11 -2.03
CA ASP A 53 -5.49 -2.29 -2.29
C ASP A 53 -6.00 -3.25 -1.22
N ILE A 54 -6.94 -2.77 -0.40
CA ILE A 54 -7.45 -3.56 0.71
C ILE A 54 -8.54 -4.53 0.26
N ILE A 55 -9.19 -4.27 -0.89
CA ILE A 55 -10.27 -5.11 -1.41
C ILE A 55 -9.67 -6.15 -2.35
N MET A 56 -9.27 -7.28 -1.78
CA MET A 56 -8.72 -8.41 -2.54
C MET A 56 -9.38 -9.69 -2.07
N PRO A 57 -9.41 -10.74 -2.93
CA PRO A 57 -10.01 -12.02 -2.55
C PRO A 57 -9.42 -12.57 -1.24
N ASN A 58 -10.27 -13.24 -0.47
CA ASN A 58 -9.89 -13.91 0.78
C ASN A 58 -9.33 -12.96 1.85
N GLU A 59 -9.65 -11.66 1.74
CA GLU A 59 -9.26 -10.64 2.72
C GLU A 59 -7.75 -10.58 2.98
N THR A 60 -6.95 -10.92 1.96
CA THR A 60 -5.49 -10.95 2.13
C THR A 60 -4.88 -9.57 2.36
N GLY A 61 -5.54 -8.50 1.88
CA GLY A 61 -5.10 -7.13 2.14
C GLY A 61 -5.17 -6.76 3.60
N GLN A 62 -6.29 -7.08 4.27
CA GLN A 62 -6.44 -6.82 5.70
C GLN A 62 -5.47 -7.66 6.51
N LYS A 63 -5.30 -8.93 6.15
CA LYS A 63 -4.36 -9.82 6.81
C LYS A 63 -2.93 -9.28 6.70
N PHE A 64 -2.54 -8.86 5.51
CA PHE A 64 -1.23 -8.26 5.29
C PHE A 64 -1.02 -7.05 6.18
N TYR A 65 -2.00 -6.15 6.23
CA TYR A 65 -1.88 -4.95 7.05
C TYR A 65 -1.69 -5.30 8.53
N ARG A 66 -2.49 -6.25 9.04
CA ARG A 66 -2.36 -6.69 10.42
C ARG A 66 -0.97 -7.26 10.73
N GLU A 67 -0.45 -8.06 9.81
CA GLU A 67 0.88 -8.65 9.99
C GLU A 67 1.99 -7.60 9.91
N LEU A 68 1.86 -6.65 8.97
CA LEU A 68 2.86 -5.61 8.78
C LEU A 68 3.02 -4.73 10.02
N VAL A 69 1.91 -4.28 10.60
CA VAL A 69 1.97 -3.37 11.76
C VAL A 69 2.47 -4.06 13.03
N LYS A 70 2.51 -5.38 13.04
CA LYS A 70 3.08 -6.16 14.15
C LYS A 70 4.51 -6.61 13.91
N ASP A 71 5.02 -6.42 12.70
CA ASP A 71 6.37 -6.84 12.36
C ASP A 71 7.39 -5.91 13.00
N THR A 72 8.39 -6.49 13.67
CA THR A 72 9.38 -5.68 14.41
C THR A 72 10.25 -4.83 13.50
N GLU A 73 10.47 -5.26 12.25
CA GLU A 73 11.30 -4.53 11.31
C GLU A 73 10.49 -3.52 10.50
N PHE A 74 9.25 -3.85 10.13
CA PHE A 74 8.49 -3.08 9.15
C PHE A 74 7.25 -2.37 9.70
N ALA A 75 7.03 -2.41 11.02
CA ALA A 75 5.83 -1.82 11.62
C ALA A 75 5.66 -0.33 11.34
N LYS A 76 6.75 0.38 11.11
CA LYS A 76 6.72 1.84 10.87
C LYS A 76 6.68 2.22 9.41
N VAL A 77 6.69 1.26 8.50
CA VAL A 77 6.59 1.55 7.07
C VAL A 77 5.23 2.16 6.78
N PRO A 78 5.17 3.37 6.19
CA PRO A 78 3.88 3.98 5.90
C PRO A 78 3.13 3.21 4.83
N VAL A 79 1.82 3.08 5.01
CA VAL A 79 0.93 2.40 4.08
C VAL A 79 -0.10 3.40 3.57
N ILE A 80 -0.21 3.50 2.24
CA ILE A 80 -1.27 4.26 1.60
C ILE A 80 -2.28 3.25 1.07
N ILE A 81 -3.51 3.29 1.60
CA ILE A 81 -4.56 2.39 1.15
C ILE A 81 -5.25 3.00 -0.05
N CYS A 82 -5.33 2.23 -1.14
CA CYS A 82 -6.00 2.64 -2.37
C CYS A 82 -7.21 1.74 -2.58
N SER A 83 -8.42 2.31 -2.54
CA SER A 83 -9.64 1.51 -2.60
C SER A 83 -10.69 2.15 -3.50
N GLY A 84 -11.48 1.31 -4.19
CA GLY A 84 -12.59 1.76 -5.01
C GLY A 84 -13.89 1.96 -4.26
N VAL A 85 -13.93 1.69 -2.96
CA VAL A 85 -15.16 1.78 -2.16
C VAL A 85 -14.99 2.82 -1.07
N THR A 86 -15.77 3.91 -1.16
CA THR A 86 -15.70 5.04 -0.23
C THR A 86 -15.90 4.62 1.22
N ARG A 87 -16.90 3.79 1.48
CA ARG A 87 -17.21 3.33 2.84
C ARG A 87 -16.17 2.36 3.39
N TYR A 88 -15.20 1.97 2.60
CA TYR A 88 -14.18 1.04 3.02
C TYR A 88 -13.31 1.59 4.13
N LYS A 89 -13.08 2.90 4.11
CA LYS A 89 -12.35 3.58 5.15
C LYS A 89 -12.99 3.34 6.53
N GLU A 90 -14.31 3.42 6.60
CA GLU A 90 -15.06 3.18 7.85
C GLU A 90 -14.96 1.71 8.27
N LEU A 91 -15.13 0.79 7.32
CA LEU A 91 -15.04 -0.64 7.60
C LEU A 91 -13.65 -1.00 8.11
N PHE A 92 -12.63 -0.45 7.47
CA PHE A 92 -11.25 -0.67 7.88
C PHE A 92 -11.00 -0.17 9.29
N ALA A 93 -11.44 1.05 9.58
CA ALA A 93 -11.29 1.64 10.91
C ALA A 93 -11.99 0.83 12.00
N ARG A 94 -13.18 0.29 11.69
CA ARG A 94 -13.91 -0.55 12.64
C ARG A 94 -13.23 -1.88 12.91
N SER A 95 -12.67 -2.48 11.87
CA SER A 95 -11.98 -3.78 11.97
C SER A 95 -10.62 -3.67 12.64
N HIS A 96 -9.99 -2.49 12.58
CA HIS A 96 -8.61 -2.27 13.03
C HIS A 96 -8.50 -1.14 14.05
N LYS A 97 -9.53 -0.93 14.86
CA LYS A 97 -9.58 0.20 15.80
C LYS A 97 -8.46 0.20 16.84
N THR A 98 -7.87 -0.96 17.11
CA THR A 98 -6.77 -1.08 18.07
C THR A 98 -5.40 -1.07 17.41
N MET A 99 -5.35 -0.91 16.09
CA MET A 99 -4.11 -0.92 15.32
C MET A 99 -3.72 0.47 14.89
N PRO A 100 -2.42 0.71 14.57
CA PRO A 100 -2.00 1.95 13.98
C PRO A 100 -2.78 2.24 12.70
N LYS A 101 -3.11 3.48 12.47
CA LYS A 101 -3.82 3.89 11.26
C LYS A 101 -2.86 3.92 10.08
N PRO A 102 -3.34 3.62 8.85
CA PRO A 102 -2.51 3.80 7.68
C PRO A 102 -2.15 5.28 7.50
N PHE A 103 -1.10 5.54 6.74
CA PHE A 103 -0.65 6.90 6.50
C PHE A 103 -1.72 7.74 5.79
N ALA A 104 -2.37 7.14 4.78
CA ALA A 104 -3.42 7.82 4.02
C ALA A 104 -4.36 6.81 3.37
N PHE A 105 -5.55 7.30 3.02
CA PHE A 105 -6.51 6.58 2.17
C PHE A 105 -6.68 7.38 0.88
N ILE A 106 -6.60 6.71 -0.26
CA ILE A 106 -6.86 7.32 -1.56
C ILE A 106 -7.93 6.51 -2.26
N GLU A 107 -8.98 7.21 -2.70
CA GLU A 107 -10.10 6.58 -3.39
C GLU A 107 -9.77 6.38 -4.87
N LYS A 108 -10.14 5.21 -5.42
CA LYS A 108 -10.01 4.96 -6.85
C LYS A 108 -11.18 5.61 -7.61
N PRO A 109 -10.97 6.11 -8.81
CA PRO A 109 -9.74 6.11 -9.58
C PRO A 109 -8.70 7.06 -8.97
N ILE A 110 -7.43 6.62 -9.00
CA ILE A 110 -6.36 7.34 -8.31
C ILE A 110 -6.00 8.62 -9.07
N ASP A 111 -6.02 9.75 -8.37
CA ASP A 111 -5.50 11.02 -8.86
C ASP A 111 -3.99 11.01 -8.69
N GLN A 112 -3.26 11.21 -9.78
CA GLN A 112 -1.79 11.17 -9.78
C GLN A 112 -1.19 12.19 -8.82
N GLU A 113 -1.70 13.42 -8.84
CA GLU A 113 -1.18 14.49 -7.99
C GLU A 113 -1.40 14.18 -6.51
N GLU A 114 -2.57 13.66 -6.18
CA GLU A 114 -2.89 13.30 -4.80
C GLU A 114 -1.98 12.19 -4.30
N LEU A 115 -1.80 11.14 -5.10
CA LEU A 115 -0.93 10.03 -4.72
C LEU A 115 0.51 10.48 -4.53
N LEU A 116 1.06 11.22 -5.51
CA LEU A 116 2.44 11.67 -5.43
C LEU A 116 2.68 12.63 -4.26
N LYS A 117 1.69 13.47 -3.96
CA LYS A 117 1.77 14.35 -2.79
C LYS A 117 1.86 13.54 -1.51
N LYS A 118 1.01 12.51 -1.36
CA LYS A 118 1.01 11.66 -0.16
C LYS A 118 2.30 10.86 -0.04
N VAL A 119 2.83 10.37 -1.16
CA VAL A 119 4.11 9.67 -1.14
C VAL A 119 5.22 10.58 -0.66
N LYS A 120 5.28 11.81 -1.18
CA LYS A 120 6.29 12.79 -0.75
C LYS A 120 6.16 13.16 0.73
N GLU A 121 4.95 13.31 1.21
CA GLU A 121 4.71 13.59 2.63
C GLU A 121 5.21 12.44 3.51
N ALA A 122 5.09 11.21 3.03
CA ALA A 122 5.47 10.03 3.80
C ALA A 122 6.97 9.75 3.79
N ILE A 123 7.61 9.86 2.64
CA ILE A 123 9.01 9.41 2.49
C ILE A 123 9.91 10.39 1.72
N GLY A 124 9.38 11.48 1.24
CA GLY A 124 10.20 12.47 0.53
C GLY A 124 10.43 12.20 -0.96
#